data_a34ca6e859a5af39d9e85747d84e92f0
#
_entry.id   a34ca6e859a5af39d9e85747d84e92f0
#
_cell.length_a   1.000
_cell.length_b   1.000
_cell.length_c   1.000
_cell.angle_alpha   90.00
_cell.angle_beta   90.00
_cell.angle_gamma   90.00
#
_symmetry.space_group_name_H-M   'P 1'
#
loop_
_entity.id
_entity.type
_entity.pdbx_description
1 polymer ?
#
loop_
_entity_poly.entity_id
_entity_poly.type
_entity_poly.pdbx_seq_one_letter_code
_entity_poly.pdbx_strand_id
1 'polypeptide(L)'
;MLKKLECFLAGLPMTMVAGAFLLLDLIPHLTEEFGGTTVQLSFLPFDPAWVTIIISGIPLLYLAIWRMIHNPGISKISSALLICIAMFAAIAIGDLFAAGEVVFIMAIGALLEEATTNRAKKGLKKLIRLAPTKGRRLKDGKEEMISAEEIRQGDILRILPGETIPVDGT
;
A
#
# COMPACT_ATOMS: atom_id res chain seq x y z
N MET A 1 14.39 8.45 -8.37
CA MET A 1 13.58 8.41 -9.61
C MET A 1 12.70 7.17 -9.65
N LEU A 2 13.22 5.97 -9.47
CA LEU A 2 12.51 4.69 -9.45
C LEU A 2 11.33 4.65 -8.47
N LYS A 3 11.50 5.13 -7.23
CA LYS A 3 10.44 5.15 -6.19
C LYS A 3 9.23 6.03 -6.55
N LYS A 4 9.43 7.09 -7.33
CA LYS A 4 8.33 7.92 -7.85
C LYS A 4 7.58 7.24 -8.99
N LEU A 5 8.30 6.49 -9.82
CA LEU A 5 7.73 5.71 -10.92
C LEU A 5 6.89 4.54 -10.37
N GLU A 6 7.40 3.85 -9.34
CA GLU A 6 6.68 2.79 -8.63
C GLU A 6 5.38 3.31 -8.02
N CYS A 7 5.44 4.42 -7.29
CA CYS A 7 4.25 5.02 -6.67
C CYS A 7 3.22 5.50 -7.72
N PHE A 8 3.67 5.90 -8.91
CA PHE A 8 2.77 6.29 -10.00
C PHE A 8 2.13 5.08 -10.67
N LEU A 9 2.91 4.03 -10.98
CA LEU A 9 2.41 2.80 -11.62
C LEU A 9 1.54 1.96 -10.68
N ALA A 10 1.86 1.93 -9.38
CA ALA A 10 1.05 1.26 -8.36
C ALA A 10 -0.19 2.05 -7.95
N GLY A 11 -0.38 3.26 -8.48
CA GLY A 11 -1.52 4.13 -8.17
C GLY A 11 -2.83 3.63 -8.76
N LEU A 12 -3.95 3.95 -8.08
CA LEU A 12 -5.31 3.59 -8.49
C LEU A 12 -5.62 3.88 -9.97
N PRO A 13 -5.25 5.04 -10.58
CA PRO A 13 -5.55 5.29 -11.99
C PRO A 13 -4.83 4.34 -12.94
N MET A 14 -3.57 3.98 -12.66
CA MET A 14 -2.82 3.03 -13.49
C MET A 14 -3.33 1.60 -13.34
N THR A 15 -3.75 1.20 -12.15
CA THR A 15 -4.40 -0.10 -11.93
C THR A 15 -5.73 -0.18 -12.67
N MET A 16 -6.51 0.91 -12.76
CA MET A 16 -7.73 0.94 -13.58
C MET A 16 -7.43 0.78 -15.07
N VAL A 17 -6.37 1.42 -15.57
CA VAL A 17 -5.91 1.25 -16.97
C VAL A 17 -5.49 -0.20 -17.21
N ALA A 18 -4.69 -0.80 -16.33
CA ALA A 18 -4.29 -2.19 -16.42
C ALA A 18 -5.50 -3.14 -16.46
N GLY A 19 -6.50 -2.90 -15.60
CA GLY A 19 -7.74 -3.66 -15.57
C GLY A 19 -8.56 -3.52 -16.86
N ALA A 20 -8.62 -2.33 -17.45
CA ALA A 20 -9.30 -2.12 -18.71
C ALA A 20 -8.64 -2.91 -19.85
N PHE A 21 -7.31 -2.95 -19.93
CA PHE A 21 -6.58 -3.74 -20.91
C PHE A 21 -6.75 -5.24 -20.68
N LEU A 22 -6.78 -5.69 -19.42
CA LEU A 22 -7.04 -7.09 -19.09
C LEU A 22 -8.47 -7.51 -19.51
N LEU A 23 -9.46 -6.64 -19.30
CA LEU A 23 -10.84 -6.90 -19.74
C LEU A 23 -10.96 -6.96 -21.28
N LEU A 24 -10.18 -6.15 -22.00
CA LEU A 24 -10.12 -6.23 -23.46
C LEU A 24 -9.52 -7.56 -23.93
N ASP A 25 -8.54 -8.09 -23.22
CA ASP A 25 -7.90 -9.36 -23.52
C ASP A 25 -8.75 -10.57 -23.10
N LEU A 26 -9.64 -10.39 -22.13
CA LEU A 26 -10.58 -11.43 -21.70
C LEU A 26 -11.53 -11.85 -22.83
N ILE A 27 -11.93 -10.94 -23.74
CA ILE A 27 -12.87 -11.22 -24.81
C ILE A 27 -12.33 -12.28 -25.77
N PRO A 28 -11.14 -12.14 -26.40
CA PRO A 28 -10.58 -13.18 -27.24
C PRO A 28 -10.33 -14.48 -26.48
N HIS A 29 -9.83 -14.41 -25.25
CA HIS A 29 -9.56 -15.59 -24.42
C HIS A 29 -10.82 -16.42 -24.16
N LEU A 30 -11.95 -15.80 -23.81
CA LEU A 30 -13.23 -16.48 -23.64
C LEU A 30 -13.75 -17.05 -24.94
N THR A 31 -13.58 -16.37 -26.09
CA THR A 31 -14.07 -16.89 -27.38
C THR A 31 -13.27 -18.10 -27.83
N GLU A 32 -11.99 -18.21 -27.53
CA GLU A 32 -11.20 -19.42 -27.77
C GLU A 32 -11.66 -20.60 -26.92
N GLU A 33 -11.91 -20.39 -25.64
CA GLU A 33 -12.27 -21.45 -24.69
C GLU A 33 -13.70 -22.00 -24.95
N PHE A 34 -14.64 -21.16 -25.38
CA PHE A 34 -16.00 -21.55 -25.70
C PHE A 34 -16.20 -21.99 -27.17
N GLY A 35 -15.11 -22.21 -27.93
CA GLY A 35 -15.19 -22.78 -29.31
C GLY A 35 -15.73 -21.82 -30.36
N GLY A 36 -15.72 -20.51 -30.08
CA GLY A 36 -16.06 -19.47 -31.04
C GLY A 36 -14.90 -19.12 -31.98
N THR A 37 -15.17 -18.36 -33.04
CA THR A 37 -14.14 -17.76 -33.88
C THR A 37 -13.34 -16.78 -33.06
N THR A 38 -12.00 -16.93 -33.05
CA THR A 38 -11.07 -15.99 -32.37
C THR A 38 -11.31 -14.57 -32.82
N VAL A 39 -11.87 -13.75 -31.93
CA VAL A 39 -11.99 -12.31 -32.16
C VAL A 39 -10.62 -11.69 -31.90
N GLN A 40 -9.75 -11.75 -32.93
CA GLN A 40 -8.51 -10.98 -32.86
C GLN A 40 -8.85 -9.50 -32.83
N LEU A 41 -8.46 -8.80 -31.74
CA LEU A 41 -8.51 -7.35 -31.68
C LEU A 41 -7.45 -6.77 -32.67
N SER A 42 -7.74 -6.89 -33.98
CA SER A 42 -6.87 -6.38 -35.08
C SER A 42 -6.57 -4.89 -35.00
N PHE A 43 -7.22 -4.19 -34.07
CA PHE A 43 -7.01 -2.77 -33.83
C PHE A 43 -5.71 -2.46 -33.06
N LEU A 44 -5.20 -3.42 -32.26
CA LEU A 44 -3.98 -3.23 -31.48
C LEU A 44 -2.83 -4.00 -32.11
N PRO A 45 -1.66 -3.34 -32.36
CA PRO A 45 -0.48 -3.98 -32.92
C PRO A 45 0.27 -4.86 -31.92
N PHE A 46 -0.23 -4.98 -30.69
CA PHE A 46 0.37 -5.75 -29.60
C PHE A 46 -0.74 -6.38 -28.76
N ASP A 47 -0.40 -7.45 -28.03
CA ASP A 47 -1.28 -8.12 -27.10
C ASP A 47 -1.59 -7.20 -25.89
N PRO A 48 -2.88 -6.94 -25.57
CA PRO A 48 -3.29 -6.07 -24.45
C PRO A 48 -2.75 -6.53 -23.10
N ALA A 49 -2.55 -7.82 -22.89
CA ALA A 49 -1.99 -8.38 -21.65
C ALA A 49 -0.62 -7.80 -21.31
N TRP A 50 0.22 -7.47 -22.31
CA TRP A 50 1.51 -6.84 -22.07
C TRP A 50 1.41 -5.53 -21.33
N VAL A 51 0.38 -4.72 -21.60
CA VAL A 51 0.18 -3.44 -20.90
C VAL A 51 -0.09 -3.69 -19.42
N THR A 52 -0.94 -4.68 -19.11
CA THR A 52 -1.23 -5.07 -17.74
C THR A 52 0.00 -5.61 -17.02
N ILE A 53 0.78 -6.49 -17.69
CA ILE A 53 2.01 -7.05 -17.14
C ILE A 53 3.03 -5.95 -16.84
N ILE A 54 3.19 -4.97 -17.72
CA ILE A 54 4.15 -3.87 -17.52
C ILE A 54 3.69 -2.96 -16.39
N ILE A 55 2.44 -2.50 -16.39
CA ILE A 55 1.92 -1.55 -15.40
C ILE A 55 1.90 -2.16 -14.00
N SER A 56 1.42 -3.39 -13.85
CA SER A 56 1.27 -4.04 -12.55
C SER A 56 2.49 -4.87 -12.15
N GLY A 57 3.19 -5.49 -13.13
CA GLY A 57 4.34 -6.37 -12.88
C GLY A 57 5.61 -5.63 -12.52
N ILE A 58 5.90 -4.45 -13.12
CA ILE A 58 7.12 -3.69 -12.80
C ILE A 58 7.15 -3.24 -11.33
N PRO A 59 6.12 -2.62 -10.75
CA PRO A 59 6.10 -2.28 -9.33
C PRO A 59 6.26 -3.49 -8.42
N LEU A 60 5.61 -4.61 -8.79
CA LEU A 60 5.69 -5.85 -8.04
C LEU A 60 7.10 -6.44 -8.05
N LEU A 61 7.74 -6.46 -9.22
CA LEU A 61 9.11 -6.93 -9.38
C LEU A 61 10.10 -6.07 -8.58
N TYR A 62 9.94 -4.76 -8.63
CA TYR A 62 10.74 -3.84 -7.82
C TYR A 62 10.60 -4.13 -6.33
N LEU A 63 9.36 -4.31 -5.84
CA LEU A 63 9.08 -4.64 -4.45
C LEU A 63 9.69 -5.99 -4.04
N ALA A 64 9.60 -7.00 -4.90
CA ALA A 64 10.17 -8.32 -4.66
C ALA A 64 11.70 -8.25 -4.52
N ILE A 65 12.38 -7.57 -5.45
CA ILE A 65 13.84 -7.38 -5.44
C ILE A 65 14.26 -6.57 -4.22
N TRP A 66 13.56 -5.46 -3.93
CA TRP A 66 13.89 -4.61 -2.79
C TRP A 66 13.79 -5.37 -1.46
N ARG A 67 12.71 -6.14 -1.27
CA ARG A 67 12.53 -6.98 -0.07
C ARG A 67 13.59 -8.07 0.03
N MET A 68 13.98 -8.68 -1.09
CA MET A 68 15.02 -9.72 -1.12
C MET A 68 16.38 -9.18 -0.68
N ILE A 69 16.70 -7.92 -1.00
CA ILE A 69 17.98 -7.30 -0.66
C ILE A 69 17.99 -6.78 0.78
N HIS A 70 16.90 -6.15 1.24
CA HIS A 70 16.89 -5.40 2.50
C HIS A 70 16.37 -6.19 3.70
N ASN A 71 15.63 -7.29 3.50
CA ASN A 71 15.09 -8.07 4.61
C ASN A 71 16.05 -9.19 5.03
N PRO A 72 16.23 -9.45 6.34
CA PRO A 72 17.06 -10.55 6.82
C PRO A 72 16.32 -11.89 6.81
N GLY A 73 17.05 -13.00 6.57
CA GLY A 73 16.57 -14.36 6.76
C GLY A 73 15.40 -14.78 5.87
N ILE A 74 14.48 -15.56 6.42
CA ILE A 74 13.31 -16.16 5.72
C ILE A 74 12.34 -15.08 5.21
N SER A 75 12.35 -13.89 5.80
CA SER A 75 11.53 -12.74 5.37
C SER A 75 11.90 -12.20 3.97
N LYS A 76 12.96 -12.72 3.35
CA LYS A 76 13.31 -12.47 1.93
C LYS A 76 12.28 -13.08 0.97
N ILE A 77 11.71 -14.23 1.35
CA ILE A 77 10.68 -14.90 0.55
C ILE A 77 9.35 -14.20 0.85
N SER A 78 9.01 -13.24 0.01
CA SER A 78 7.74 -12.51 0.10
C SER A 78 6.73 -13.03 -0.92
N SER A 79 5.44 -12.79 -0.66
CA SER A 79 4.38 -13.09 -1.62
C SER A 79 4.65 -12.45 -3.00
N ALA A 80 5.24 -11.24 -3.01
CA ALA A 80 5.62 -10.57 -4.24
C ALA A 80 6.64 -11.37 -5.08
N LEU A 81 7.62 -12.01 -4.43
CA LEU A 81 8.59 -12.86 -5.12
C LEU A 81 7.92 -14.09 -5.75
N LEU A 82 7.05 -14.77 -5.00
CA LEU A 82 6.33 -15.95 -5.49
C LEU A 82 5.44 -15.61 -6.68
N ILE A 83 4.78 -14.46 -6.64
CA ILE A 83 3.93 -13.98 -7.73
C ILE A 83 4.76 -13.58 -8.96
N CYS A 84 5.93 -12.97 -8.77
CA CYS A 84 6.85 -12.72 -9.89
C CYS A 84 7.29 -14.02 -10.57
N ILE A 85 7.57 -15.08 -9.81
CA ILE A 85 7.90 -16.41 -10.36
C ILE A 85 6.71 -16.96 -11.15
N ALA A 86 5.50 -16.87 -10.63
CA ALA A 86 4.29 -17.31 -11.32
C ALA A 86 4.06 -16.53 -12.61
N MET A 87 4.21 -15.19 -12.59
CA MET A 87 4.13 -14.33 -13.77
C MET A 87 5.14 -14.76 -14.85
N PHE A 88 6.43 -14.95 -14.47
CA PHE A 88 7.44 -15.38 -15.44
C PHE A 88 7.18 -16.79 -15.97
N ALA A 89 6.64 -17.69 -15.15
CA ALA A 89 6.25 -19.03 -15.59
C ALA A 89 5.11 -18.97 -16.61
N ALA A 90 4.10 -18.15 -16.38
CA ALA A 90 2.99 -17.94 -17.32
C ALA A 90 3.47 -17.34 -18.65
N ILE A 91 4.36 -16.34 -18.61
CA ILE A 91 4.99 -15.78 -19.82
C ILE A 91 5.78 -16.85 -20.57
N ALA A 92 6.54 -17.70 -19.88
CA ALA A 92 7.35 -18.75 -20.49
C ALA A 92 6.50 -19.85 -21.18
N ILE A 93 5.30 -20.11 -20.69
CA ILE A 93 4.33 -21.03 -21.29
C ILE A 93 3.63 -20.36 -22.48
N GLY A 94 3.66 -19.04 -22.58
CA GLY A 94 2.98 -18.27 -23.64
C GLY A 94 1.57 -17.80 -23.24
N ASP A 95 1.15 -18.02 -22.00
CA ASP A 95 -0.13 -17.57 -21.48
C ASP A 95 0.02 -16.15 -20.89
N LEU A 96 -0.09 -15.16 -21.77
CA LEU A 96 0.04 -13.75 -21.38
C LEU A 96 -1.16 -13.26 -20.57
N PHE A 97 -2.34 -13.81 -20.84
CA PHE A 97 -3.55 -13.47 -20.09
C PHE A 97 -3.41 -13.86 -18.62
N ALA A 98 -3.03 -15.12 -18.34
CA ALA A 98 -2.78 -15.58 -16.96
C ALA A 98 -1.68 -14.77 -16.26
N ALA A 99 -0.59 -14.41 -16.97
CA ALA A 99 0.46 -13.57 -16.43
C ALA A 99 -0.07 -12.18 -16.03
N GLY A 100 -0.90 -11.56 -16.87
CA GLY A 100 -1.54 -10.27 -16.61
C GLY A 100 -2.53 -10.33 -15.45
N GLU A 101 -3.36 -11.36 -15.40
CA GLU A 101 -4.36 -11.58 -14.34
C GLU A 101 -3.71 -11.68 -12.95
N VAL A 102 -2.68 -12.51 -12.82
CA VAL A 102 -1.98 -12.74 -11.54
C VAL A 102 -1.40 -11.46 -10.98
N VAL A 103 -0.70 -10.66 -11.81
CA VAL A 103 -0.11 -9.39 -11.34
C VAL A 103 -1.17 -8.31 -11.10
N PHE A 104 -2.26 -8.32 -11.84
CA PHE A 104 -3.38 -7.39 -11.66
C PHE A 104 -4.11 -7.64 -10.33
N ILE A 105 -4.44 -8.89 -10.02
CA ILE A 105 -5.07 -9.26 -8.74
C ILE A 105 -4.17 -8.83 -7.57
N MET A 106 -2.86 -9.02 -7.69
CA MET A 106 -1.93 -8.57 -6.66
C MET A 106 -1.87 -7.05 -6.52
N ALA A 107 -1.95 -6.32 -7.63
CA ALA A 107 -1.99 -4.86 -7.61
C ALA A 107 -3.24 -4.34 -6.87
N ILE A 108 -4.40 -4.94 -7.11
CA ILE A 108 -5.63 -4.64 -6.35
C ILE A 108 -5.45 -4.95 -4.87
N GLY A 109 -4.88 -6.10 -4.53
CA GLY A 109 -4.60 -6.49 -3.14
C GLY A 109 -3.73 -5.46 -2.43
N ALA A 110 -2.67 -4.98 -3.06
CA ALA A 110 -1.79 -3.95 -2.53
C ALA A 110 -2.52 -2.61 -2.29
N LEU A 111 -3.39 -2.19 -3.20
CA LEU A 111 -4.21 -0.97 -3.02
C LEU A 111 -5.18 -1.09 -1.84
N LEU A 112 -5.80 -2.25 -1.66
CA LEU A 112 -6.70 -2.51 -0.52
C LEU A 112 -5.94 -2.51 0.82
N GLU A 113 -4.75 -3.13 0.85
CA GLU A 113 -3.86 -3.13 2.01
C GLU A 113 -3.44 -1.71 2.39
N GLU A 114 -3.02 -0.91 1.41
CA GLU A 114 -2.66 0.49 1.63
C GLU A 114 -3.84 1.32 2.16
N ALA A 115 -5.02 1.18 1.57
CA ALA A 115 -6.23 1.87 2.01
C ALA A 115 -6.60 1.51 3.45
N THR A 116 -6.51 0.22 3.81
CA THR A 116 -6.81 -0.28 5.15
C THR A 116 -5.80 0.23 6.17
N THR A 117 -4.51 0.14 5.87
CA THR A 117 -3.40 0.63 6.71
C THR A 117 -3.50 2.14 6.94
N ASN A 118 -3.83 2.92 5.92
CA ASN A 118 -3.99 4.36 6.03
C ASN A 118 -5.20 4.75 6.89
N ARG A 119 -6.30 3.99 6.84
CA ARG A 119 -7.45 4.17 7.74
C ARG A 119 -7.07 3.89 9.20
N ALA A 120 -6.36 2.79 9.46
CA ALA A 120 -5.90 2.44 10.80
C ALA A 120 -4.94 3.52 11.37
N LYS A 121 -3.98 4.00 10.59
CA LYS A 121 -3.06 5.08 10.99
C LYS A 121 -3.79 6.39 11.29
N LYS A 122 -4.83 6.75 10.53
CA LYS A 122 -5.65 7.95 10.80
C LYS A 122 -6.43 7.82 12.11
N GLY A 123 -6.95 6.63 12.41
CA GLY A 123 -7.62 6.34 13.69
C GLY A 123 -6.68 6.52 14.88
N LEU A 124 -5.47 5.93 14.80
CA LEU A 124 -4.45 6.05 15.83
C LEU A 124 -3.99 7.50 16.04
N LYS A 125 -3.77 8.26 14.96
CA LYS A 125 -3.42 9.69 15.07
C LYS A 125 -4.49 10.53 15.77
N LYS A 126 -5.77 10.18 15.62
CA LYS A 126 -6.85 10.87 16.35
C LYS A 126 -6.75 10.61 17.85
N LEU A 127 -6.45 9.39 18.28
CA LEU A 127 -6.26 9.05 19.68
C LEU A 127 -5.06 9.77 20.31
N ILE A 128 -3.92 9.80 19.60
CA ILE A 128 -2.71 10.51 20.05
C ILE A 128 -2.97 12.02 20.17
N ARG A 129 -3.79 12.61 19.30
CA ARG A 129 -4.14 14.04 19.38
C ARG A 129 -5.05 14.40 20.55
N LEU A 130 -5.69 13.41 21.18
CA LEU A 130 -6.49 13.62 22.39
C LEU A 130 -5.62 13.63 23.64
N ALA A 131 -4.38 13.16 23.59
CA ALA A 131 -3.44 13.31 24.69
C ALA A 131 -3.03 14.79 24.82
N PRO A 132 -3.15 15.39 26.01
CA PRO A 132 -2.77 16.79 26.22
C PRO A 132 -1.28 16.93 26.03
N THR A 133 -0.88 17.92 25.23
CA THR A 133 0.54 18.22 24.95
C THR A 133 1.12 19.23 25.92
N LYS A 134 0.30 19.84 26.77
CA LYS A 134 0.70 20.88 27.73
C LYS A 134 0.12 20.61 29.10
N GLY A 135 0.86 20.97 30.14
CA GLY A 135 0.41 20.96 31.53
C GLY A 135 0.64 22.30 32.18
N ARG A 136 -0.17 22.62 33.18
CA ARG A 136 -0.06 23.85 33.99
C ARG A 136 0.68 23.52 35.30
N ARG A 137 1.96 23.82 35.33
CA ARG A 137 2.81 23.60 36.49
C ARG A 137 2.68 24.78 37.48
N LEU A 138 2.56 24.47 38.77
CA LEU A 138 2.60 25.43 39.85
C LEU A 138 4.03 25.48 40.42
N LYS A 139 4.73 26.60 40.23
CA LYS A 139 6.06 26.81 40.76
C LYS A 139 6.11 28.17 41.47
N ASP A 140 6.57 28.20 42.71
CA ASP A 140 6.69 29.42 43.54
C ASP A 140 5.41 30.28 43.58
N GLY A 141 4.24 29.63 43.62
CA GLY A 141 2.94 30.31 43.65
C GLY A 141 2.49 30.88 42.28
N LYS A 142 3.25 30.67 41.21
CA LYS A 142 2.93 31.11 39.86
C LYS A 142 2.59 29.91 38.96
N GLU A 143 1.63 30.13 38.06
CA GLU A 143 1.24 29.14 37.06
C GLU A 143 2.09 29.32 35.78
N GLU A 144 2.67 28.24 35.32
CA GLU A 144 3.47 28.19 34.10
C GLU A 144 2.91 27.09 33.17
N MET A 145 2.65 27.43 31.91
CA MET A 145 2.27 26.44 30.89
C MET A 145 3.50 25.81 30.28
N ILE A 146 3.73 24.54 30.57
CA ILE A 146 4.87 23.78 30.05
C ILE A 146 4.43 22.63 29.16
N SER A 147 5.33 22.12 28.33
CA SER A 147 5.08 20.91 27.56
C SER A 147 4.92 19.70 28.47
N ALA A 148 4.03 18.75 28.13
CA ALA A 148 3.87 17.51 28.89
C ALA A 148 5.20 16.73 29.00
N GLU A 149 6.09 16.85 28.02
CA GLU A 149 7.42 16.23 28.02
C GLU A 149 8.41 16.87 29.01
N GLU A 150 8.16 18.10 29.46
CA GLU A 150 9.01 18.83 30.41
C GLU A 150 8.60 18.61 31.87
N ILE A 151 7.44 17.98 32.09
CA ILE A 151 6.93 17.66 33.44
C ILE A 151 7.81 16.56 34.04
N ARG A 152 8.24 16.79 35.28
CA ARG A 152 9.12 15.88 36.04
C ARG A 152 8.41 15.36 37.27
N GLN A 153 8.89 14.23 37.78
CA GLN A 153 8.43 13.67 39.04
C GLN A 153 8.68 14.67 40.19
N GLY A 154 7.61 15.00 40.93
CA GLY A 154 7.61 16.00 41.97
C GLY A 154 7.06 17.38 41.57
N ASP A 155 6.77 17.60 40.30
CA ASP A 155 6.08 18.82 39.87
C ASP A 155 4.60 18.77 40.31
N ILE A 156 4.10 19.93 40.80
CA ILE A 156 2.69 20.10 41.13
C ILE A 156 1.96 20.69 39.92
N LEU A 157 0.95 19.99 39.46
CA LEU A 157 0.13 20.44 38.35
C LEU A 157 -1.25 20.90 38.80
N ARG A 158 -1.71 22.02 38.24
CA ARG A 158 -3.06 22.51 38.45
C ARG A 158 -3.92 22.10 37.25
N ILE A 159 -4.97 21.33 37.50
CA ILE A 159 -5.95 20.89 36.49
C ILE A 159 -7.25 21.64 36.74
N LEU A 160 -7.77 22.29 35.75
CA LEU A 160 -9.04 22.98 35.80
C LEU A 160 -10.21 22.04 35.39
N PRO A 161 -11.42 22.28 35.82
CA PRO A 161 -12.58 21.51 35.37
C PRO A 161 -12.69 21.50 33.84
N GLY A 162 -12.73 20.30 33.24
CA GLY A 162 -12.77 20.10 31.77
C GLY A 162 -11.41 19.97 31.12
N GLU A 163 -10.30 20.16 31.82
CA GLU A 163 -8.95 19.87 31.31
C GLU A 163 -8.61 18.40 31.46
N THR A 164 -7.83 17.88 30.51
CA THR A 164 -7.34 16.51 30.55
C THR A 164 -6.00 16.48 31.31
N ILE A 165 -5.83 15.50 32.18
CA ILE A 165 -4.61 15.27 32.95
C ILE A 165 -3.47 14.92 31.98
N PRO A 166 -2.34 15.67 31.94
CA PRO A 166 -1.31 15.49 30.92
C PRO A 166 -0.34 14.36 31.20
N VAL A 167 -0.21 13.91 32.45
CA VAL A 167 0.70 12.84 32.90
C VAL A 167 0.08 12.09 34.05
N ASP A 168 0.53 10.85 34.27
CA ASP A 168 0.14 10.09 35.46
C ASP A 168 0.64 10.75 36.74
N GLY A 169 -0.17 10.79 37.77
CA GLY A 169 0.15 11.43 39.05
C GLY A 169 -0.69 10.91 40.20
N THR A 170 -0.34 11.26 41.43
CA THR A 170 -1.07 10.96 42.68
C THR A 170 -1.57 12.24 43.30
#